data_632abcdb5420537bb729ae7418ac6e2e
#
_entry.id   632abcdb5420537bb729ae7418ac6e2e
#
_cell.length_a   1.000
_cell.length_b   1.000
_cell.length_c   1.000
_cell.angle_alpha   90.00
_cell.angle_beta   90.00
_cell.angle_gamma   90.00
#
_symmetry.space_group_name_H-M   'P 1'
#
loop_
_entity.id
_entity.type
_entity.pdbx_description
1 polymer ?
#
loop_
_entity_poly.entity_id
_entity_poly.type
_entity_poly.pdbx_seq_one_letter_code
_entity_poly.pdbx_strand_id
1 'polypeptide(L)'
;PKCSTTTPLSTAITDPNSLASITPQGFVQPGAHALPVAHMYFNAPVATGEVDAKGQAYKTKKLKLVAPSDLVLRTYGQARVNNGSLDYNEYFLAFTVCGKYWIALAHMDDINPDLANAAKTAPVNDCSDASKSQSGQSSDCFYTYISYKVKAGTFLGNSSGRAHGFDFAFMDTGKPNENILDPIAFKGK
;
A
#
# COMPACT_ATOMS: atom_id res chain seq x y z
N PRO A 1 -19.13 -7.80 9.63
CA PRO A 1 -20.17 -6.95 9.05
C PRO A 1 -20.47 -7.43 7.63
N LYS A 2 -21.76 -7.47 7.24
CA LYS A 2 -22.14 -7.75 5.84
C LYS A 2 -21.77 -6.50 5.02
N CYS A 3 -21.17 -6.66 3.86
CA CYS A 3 -20.99 -5.55 2.94
C CYS A 3 -22.35 -4.97 2.55
N SER A 4 -22.44 -3.64 2.48
CA SER A 4 -23.41 -3.00 1.62
C SER A 4 -23.16 -3.50 0.19
N THR A 5 -24.20 -3.97 -0.48
CA THR A 5 -24.09 -4.61 -1.79
C THR A 5 -23.64 -3.66 -2.90
N THR A 6 -23.65 -2.35 -2.66
CA THR A 6 -23.44 -1.32 -3.69
C THR A 6 -22.13 -0.55 -3.56
N THR A 7 -21.59 -0.36 -2.36
CA THR A 7 -20.37 0.41 -2.14
C THR A 7 -19.57 -0.16 -0.96
N PRO A 8 -18.59 -1.04 -1.19
CA PRO A 8 -17.74 -1.57 -0.12
C PRO A 8 -16.87 -0.49 0.53
N LEU A 9 -16.58 0.59 -0.18
CA LEU A 9 -15.86 1.76 0.32
C LEU A 9 -16.83 2.95 0.44
N SER A 10 -16.96 3.52 1.63
CA SER A 10 -17.93 4.58 1.91
C SER A 10 -17.37 5.99 1.73
N THR A 11 -16.04 6.14 1.78
CA THR A 11 -15.33 7.41 1.63
C THR A 11 -14.06 7.27 0.81
N ALA A 12 -13.48 8.37 0.38
CA ALA A 12 -12.16 8.39 -0.25
C ALA A 12 -11.08 8.04 0.79
N ILE A 13 -10.05 7.31 0.36
CA ILE A 13 -8.91 6.93 1.21
C ILE A 13 -7.96 8.10 1.48
N THR A 14 -7.95 9.10 0.61
CA THR A 14 -7.21 10.36 0.74
C THR A 14 -8.03 11.48 0.12
N ASP A 15 -7.70 12.74 0.40
CA ASP A 15 -8.35 13.87 -0.25
C ASP A 15 -8.02 13.86 -1.76
N PRO A 16 -9.02 13.73 -2.65
CA PRO A 16 -8.80 13.73 -4.09
C PRO A 16 -8.10 15.01 -4.60
N ASN A 17 -8.31 16.16 -3.94
CA ASN A 17 -7.67 17.43 -4.31
C ASN A 17 -6.18 17.48 -3.97
N SER A 18 -5.69 16.56 -3.15
CA SER A 18 -4.26 16.43 -2.81
C SER A 18 -3.48 15.60 -3.83
N LEU A 19 -4.16 14.96 -4.79
CA LEU A 19 -3.54 14.11 -5.81
C LEU A 19 -3.09 14.91 -7.02
N ALA A 20 -1.95 14.52 -7.60
CA ALA A 20 -1.53 14.98 -8.92
C ALA A 20 -2.23 14.18 -10.03
N SER A 21 -2.34 12.86 -9.85
CA SER A 21 -3.00 11.96 -10.80
C SER A 21 -3.26 10.59 -10.18
N ILE A 22 -4.02 9.76 -10.88
CA ILE A 22 -4.17 8.33 -10.57
C ILE A 22 -3.77 7.54 -11.82
N THR A 23 -2.84 6.59 -11.64
CA THR A 23 -2.51 5.61 -12.68
C THR A 23 -3.38 4.37 -12.44
N PRO A 24 -4.20 3.95 -13.40
CA PRO A 24 -5.15 2.86 -13.19
C PRO A 24 -4.44 1.51 -13.05
N GLN A 25 -5.12 0.55 -12.43
CA GLN A 25 -4.71 -0.85 -12.41
C GLN A 25 -4.61 -1.42 -13.84
N GLY A 26 -3.68 -2.35 -14.03
CA GLY A 26 -3.52 -3.05 -15.31
C GLY A 26 -2.59 -2.35 -16.30
N PHE A 27 -1.99 -1.22 -15.95
CA PHE A 27 -1.00 -0.60 -16.82
C PHE A 27 0.34 -1.36 -16.84
N VAL A 28 1.09 -1.19 -17.91
CA VAL A 28 2.42 -1.78 -18.08
C VAL A 28 3.46 -0.67 -18.09
N GLN A 29 4.47 -0.80 -17.24
CA GLN A 29 5.59 0.14 -17.17
C GLN A 29 6.90 -0.61 -17.44
N PRO A 30 7.48 -0.46 -18.64
CA PRO A 30 8.76 -1.08 -18.96
C PRO A 30 9.85 -0.73 -17.94
N GLY A 31 10.61 -1.74 -17.53
CA GLY A 31 11.68 -1.59 -16.55
C GLY A 31 11.25 -1.82 -15.09
N ALA A 32 10.02 -1.49 -14.70
CA ALA A 32 9.51 -1.75 -13.36
C ALA A 32 8.46 -2.87 -13.36
N HIS A 33 7.52 -2.82 -14.31
CA HIS A 33 6.42 -3.78 -14.41
C HIS A 33 6.23 -4.24 -15.84
N ALA A 34 6.77 -5.40 -16.17
CA ALA A 34 6.65 -6.03 -17.51
C ALA A 34 5.27 -6.66 -17.75
N LEU A 35 4.51 -6.92 -16.69
CA LEU A 35 3.14 -7.45 -16.71
C LEU A 35 2.16 -6.41 -16.17
N PRO A 36 0.85 -6.52 -16.51
CA PRO A 36 -0.18 -5.64 -15.97
C PRO A 36 -0.14 -5.58 -14.44
N VAL A 37 -0.10 -4.38 -13.88
CA VAL A 37 0.03 -4.16 -12.44
C VAL A 37 -1.28 -4.44 -11.73
N ALA A 38 -1.23 -5.17 -10.61
CA ALA A 38 -2.39 -5.54 -9.82
C ALA A 38 -2.88 -4.43 -8.86
N HIS A 39 -2.28 -3.25 -8.91
CA HIS A 39 -2.62 -2.09 -8.07
C HIS A 39 -2.68 -0.80 -8.89
N MET A 40 -3.26 0.23 -8.32
CA MET A 40 -3.28 1.59 -8.84
C MET A 40 -2.16 2.41 -8.18
N TYR A 41 -1.66 3.43 -8.87
CA TYR A 41 -0.81 4.45 -8.25
C TYR A 41 -1.62 5.71 -7.98
N PHE A 42 -1.65 6.12 -6.74
CA PHE A 42 -2.14 7.42 -6.33
C PHE A 42 -0.94 8.36 -6.25
N ASN A 43 -0.76 9.15 -7.31
CA ASN A 43 0.41 10.00 -7.46
C ASN A 43 0.24 11.31 -6.68
N ALA A 44 1.22 11.63 -5.85
CA ALA A 44 1.29 12.88 -5.11
C ALA A 44 2.02 13.97 -5.91
N PRO A 45 1.73 15.25 -5.67
CA PRO A 45 2.52 16.35 -6.22
C PRO A 45 3.99 16.26 -5.80
N VAL A 46 4.88 16.79 -6.63
CA VAL A 46 6.30 16.89 -6.33
C VAL A 46 6.51 17.74 -5.07
N ALA A 47 7.35 17.28 -4.16
CA ALA A 47 7.79 18.08 -3.00
C ALA A 47 8.83 19.12 -3.44
N THR A 48 8.76 20.32 -2.86
CA THR A 48 9.69 21.40 -3.21
C THR A 48 10.47 21.82 -1.96
N GLY A 49 11.68 21.27 -1.80
CA GLY A 49 12.57 21.62 -0.70
C GLY A 49 12.20 21.02 0.67
N GLU A 50 11.21 20.15 0.73
CA GLU A 50 10.83 19.46 1.97
C GLU A 50 11.82 18.33 2.28
N VAL A 51 12.23 18.24 3.55
CA VAL A 51 13.17 17.22 4.05
C VAL A 51 12.61 16.55 5.29
N ASP A 52 13.08 15.33 5.57
CA ASP A 52 12.79 14.63 6.82
C ASP A 52 13.67 15.12 7.99
N ALA A 53 13.49 14.50 9.16
CA ALA A 53 14.27 14.83 10.36
C ALA A 53 15.79 14.55 10.22
N LYS A 54 16.20 13.76 9.24
CA LYS A 54 17.61 13.47 8.89
C LYS A 54 18.14 14.39 7.79
N GLY A 55 17.34 15.36 7.30
CA GLY A 55 17.71 16.26 6.19
C GLY A 55 17.60 15.60 4.81
N GLN A 56 16.98 14.44 4.68
CA GLN A 56 16.82 13.74 3.41
C GLN A 56 15.59 14.29 2.65
N ALA A 57 15.81 14.72 1.41
CA ALA A 57 14.75 15.32 0.58
C ALA A 57 13.62 14.33 0.26
N TYR A 58 12.38 14.80 0.36
CA TYR A 58 11.21 14.10 -0.21
C TYR A 58 11.14 14.29 -1.72
N LYS A 59 10.65 13.27 -2.42
CA LYS A 59 10.36 13.34 -3.87
C LYS A 59 8.96 13.91 -4.13
N THR A 60 8.01 13.53 -3.27
CA THR A 60 6.61 13.94 -3.39
C THR A 60 6.09 14.41 -2.03
N LYS A 61 5.02 15.18 -2.05
CA LYS A 61 4.29 15.55 -0.84
C LYS A 61 3.71 14.30 -0.18
N LYS A 62 3.69 14.27 1.14
CA LYS A 62 3.01 13.20 1.87
C LYS A 62 1.50 13.36 1.75
N LEU A 63 0.82 12.29 1.40
CA LEU A 63 -0.63 12.19 1.36
C LEU A 63 -1.12 11.55 2.66
N LYS A 64 -2.09 12.17 3.32
CA LYS A 64 -2.75 11.59 4.50
C LYS A 64 -3.74 10.51 4.04
N LEU A 65 -3.64 9.30 4.63
CA LEU A 65 -4.53 8.18 4.34
C LEU A 65 -5.45 7.91 5.53
N VAL A 66 -6.72 7.67 5.21
CA VAL A 66 -7.75 7.30 6.20
C VAL A 66 -8.48 6.04 5.77
N ALA A 67 -9.04 5.32 6.73
CA ALA A 67 -9.83 4.12 6.45
C ALA A 67 -11.10 4.49 5.65
N PRO A 68 -11.27 3.99 4.41
CA PRO A 68 -12.40 4.35 3.55
C PRO A 68 -13.71 3.65 3.96
N SER A 69 -13.65 2.71 4.90
CA SER A 69 -14.77 1.98 5.49
C SER A 69 -14.35 1.40 6.84
N ASP A 70 -15.23 0.69 7.52
CA ASP A 70 -14.86 -0.21 8.61
C ASP A 70 -14.00 -1.35 8.04
N LEU A 71 -12.77 -1.49 8.52
CA LEU A 71 -11.75 -2.42 8.03
C LEU A 71 -11.32 -3.38 9.13
N VAL A 72 -10.70 -4.49 8.72
CA VAL A 72 -9.90 -5.32 9.62
C VAL A 72 -8.49 -5.40 9.06
N LEU A 73 -7.50 -4.87 9.79
CA LEU A 73 -6.09 -5.02 9.44
C LEU A 73 -5.70 -6.50 9.56
N ARG A 74 -5.13 -7.04 8.49
CA ARG A 74 -4.74 -8.45 8.38
C ARG A 74 -3.24 -8.64 8.28
N THR A 75 -2.57 -7.72 7.63
CA THR A 75 -1.12 -7.75 7.49
C THR A 75 -0.57 -6.36 7.76
N TYR A 76 0.47 -6.33 8.55
CA TYR A 76 1.33 -5.17 8.78
C TYR A 76 2.74 -5.57 8.38
N GLY A 77 3.36 -4.84 7.49
CA GLY A 77 4.72 -5.09 7.07
C GLY A 77 5.56 -3.83 7.11
N GLN A 78 6.84 -4.02 7.30
CA GLN A 78 7.86 -3.00 7.32
C GLN A 78 9.07 -3.47 6.54
N ALA A 79 9.62 -2.58 5.72
CA ALA A 79 10.90 -2.77 5.08
C ALA A 79 11.78 -1.55 5.36
N ARG A 80 13.07 -1.79 5.63
CA ARG A 80 14.06 -0.71 5.67
C ARG A 80 14.66 -0.53 4.29
N VAL A 81 14.54 0.65 3.75
CA VAL A 81 15.18 1.05 2.50
C VAL A 81 16.51 1.72 2.84
N ASN A 82 17.61 1.09 2.41
CA ASN A 82 18.95 1.66 2.56
C ASN A 82 19.71 1.46 1.25
N ASN A 83 19.92 2.55 0.51
CA ASN A 83 20.65 2.57 -0.76
C ASN A 83 21.86 3.51 -0.74
N GLY A 84 22.42 3.74 0.45
CA GLY A 84 23.60 4.59 0.67
C GLY A 84 23.28 6.07 0.80
N SER A 85 22.33 6.62 0.05
CA SER A 85 21.89 8.01 0.13
C SER A 85 20.59 8.19 0.92
N LEU A 86 19.78 7.14 1.00
CA LEU A 86 18.50 7.13 1.70
C LEU A 86 18.49 6.01 2.74
N ASP A 87 18.03 6.30 3.94
CA ASP A 87 17.83 5.34 5.02
C ASP A 87 16.52 5.67 5.75
N TYR A 88 15.47 4.92 5.42
CA TYR A 88 14.13 5.09 5.99
C TYR A 88 13.37 3.76 6.06
N ASN A 89 12.36 3.71 6.92
CA ASN A 89 11.41 2.60 6.93
C ASN A 89 10.24 2.90 5.99
N GLU A 90 9.79 1.88 5.30
CA GLU A 90 8.60 1.90 4.46
C GLU A 90 7.64 0.81 4.93
N TYR A 91 6.34 1.10 4.91
CA TYR A 91 5.33 0.21 5.44
C TYR A 91 4.35 -0.22 4.35
N PHE A 92 3.83 -1.43 4.52
CA PHE A 92 2.66 -1.89 3.80
C PHE A 92 1.61 -2.42 4.75
N LEU A 93 0.35 -2.15 4.43
CA LEU A 93 -0.80 -2.56 5.22
C LEU A 93 -1.79 -3.29 4.32
N ALA A 94 -2.32 -4.42 4.79
CA ALA A 94 -3.39 -5.09 4.09
C ALA A 94 -4.60 -5.30 5.01
N PHE A 95 -5.78 -5.05 4.46
CA PHE A 95 -7.03 -5.07 5.19
C PHE A 95 -8.07 -5.93 4.48
N THR A 96 -9.01 -6.47 5.25
CA THR A 96 -10.26 -6.97 4.70
C THR A 96 -11.40 -5.99 4.95
N VAL A 97 -12.27 -5.85 3.94
CA VAL A 97 -13.52 -5.09 4.01
C VAL A 97 -14.66 -6.10 3.97
N CYS A 98 -15.53 -6.08 4.98
CA CYS A 98 -16.69 -6.98 5.11
C CYS A 98 -16.35 -8.47 4.93
N GLY A 99 -15.11 -8.91 5.12
CA GLY A 99 -14.68 -10.29 4.95
C GLY A 99 -14.64 -10.80 3.51
N LYS A 100 -14.91 -9.94 2.51
CA LYS A 100 -14.97 -10.31 1.10
C LYS A 100 -13.93 -9.62 0.24
N TYR A 101 -13.69 -8.34 0.49
CA TYR A 101 -12.74 -7.55 -0.29
C TYR A 101 -11.43 -7.42 0.45
N TRP A 102 -10.37 -7.30 -0.31
CA TRP A 102 -9.02 -7.06 0.18
C TRP A 102 -8.53 -5.71 -0.31
N ILE A 103 -7.97 -4.90 0.60
CA ILE A 103 -7.27 -3.66 0.28
C ILE A 103 -5.82 -3.83 0.69
N ALA A 104 -4.89 -3.46 -0.18
CA ALA A 104 -3.49 -3.34 0.16
C ALA A 104 -2.98 -1.93 -0.13
N LEU A 105 -2.16 -1.42 0.76
CA LEU A 105 -1.48 -0.12 0.70
C LEU A 105 0.01 -0.34 0.82
N ALA A 106 0.80 0.26 -0.06
CA ALA A 106 2.26 0.26 0.04
C ALA A 106 2.82 1.69 -0.11
N HIS A 107 4.12 1.83 0.12
CA HIS A 107 4.81 3.12 0.17
C HIS A 107 4.27 4.06 1.25
N MET A 108 4.01 3.50 2.42
CA MET A 108 3.49 4.25 3.56
C MET A 108 4.59 4.61 4.57
N ASP A 109 4.32 5.66 5.34
CA ASP A 109 5.13 6.16 6.45
C ASP A 109 4.21 6.70 7.56
N ASP A 110 4.76 7.14 8.68
CA ASP A 110 4.01 7.73 9.81
C ASP A 110 2.74 6.93 10.18
N ILE A 111 2.88 5.62 10.27
CA ILE A 111 1.75 4.72 10.55
C ILE A 111 1.08 5.07 11.87
N ASN A 112 -0.25 5.02 11.90
CA ASN A 112 -1.04 5.19 13.11
C ASN A 112 -0.48 4.32 14.25
N PRO A 113 -0.14 4.90 15.42
CA PRO A 113 0.45 4.18 16.53
C PRO A 113 -0.36 2.96 17.02
N ASP A 114 -1.69 3.02 16.93
CA ASP A 114 -2.54 1.90 17.37
C ASP A 114 -2.37 0.68 16.44
N LEU A 115 -2.23 0.91 15.12
CA LEU A 115 -1.95 -0.15 14.15
C LEU A 115 -0.57 -0.76 14.38
N ALA A 116 0.44 0.09 14.58
CA ALA A 116 1.79 -0.35 14.88
C ALA A 116 1.88 -1.13 16.22
N ASN A 117 1.17 -0.68 17.25
CA ASN A 117 1.12 -1.37 18.53
C ASN A 117 0.38 -2.71 18.43
N ALA A 118 -0.72 -2.78 17.68
CA ALA A 118 -1.41 -4.05 17.43
C ALA A 118 -0.47 -5.05 16.72
N ALA A 119 0.34 -4.60 15.78
CA ALA A 119 1.31 -5.46 15.09
C ALA A 119 2.37 -6.06 16.02
N LYS A 120 2.82 -5.32 17.04
CA LYS A 120 3.83 -5.80 18.02
C LYS A 120 3.38 -7.00 18.83
N THR A 121 2.08 -7.27 18.91
CA THR A 121 1.51 -8.40 19.67
C THR A 121 1.48 -9.71 18.87
N ALA A 122 1.80 -9.69 17.60
CA ALA A 122 1.75 -10.83 16.70
C ALA A 122 3.16 -11.37 16.38
N PRO A 123 3.27 -12.66 16.06
CA PRO A 123 4.54 -13.24 15.60
C PRO A 123 5.08 -12.51 14.36
N VAL A 124 6.37 -12.26 14.36
CA VAL A 124 7.10 -11.65 13.24
C VAL A 124 7.52 -12.73 12.26
N ASN A 125 7.34 -12.47 10.97
CA ASN A 125 7.80 -13.30 9.88
C ASN A 125 8.75 -12.48 9.01
N ASP A 126 9.86 -13.07 8.59
CA ASP A 126 10.76 -12.43 7.62
C ASP A 126 10.16 -12.43 6.22
N CYS A 127 10.45 -11.39 5.45
CA CYS A 127 10.10 -11.36 4.04
C CYS A 127 10.92 -12.40 3.27
N SER A 128 10.33 -12.98 2.22
CA SER A 128 11.06 -13.87 1.32
C SER A 128 12.21 -13.13 0.61
N ASP A 129 13.25 -13.86 0.23
CA ASP A 129 14.40 -13.29 -0.50
C ASP A 129 13.98 -12.64 -1.83
N ALA A 130 12.94 -13.16 -2.49
CA ALA A 130 12.37 -12.56 -3.68
C ALA A 130 11.78 -11.16 -3.40
N SER A 131 11.11 -10.97 -2.27
CA SER A 131 10.58 -9.66 -1.85
C SER A 131 11.70 -8.68 -1.49
N LYS A 132 12.79 -9.18 -0.90
CA LYS A 132 13.96 -8.38 -0.56
C LYS A 132 14.71 -7.89 -1.81
N SER A 133 14.79 -8.73 -2.85
CA SER A 133 15.54 -8.42 -4.08
C SER A 133 14.84 -7.46 -5.02
N GLN A 134 13.50 -7.49 -5.08
CA GLN A 134 12.72 -6.65 -6.00
C GLN A 134 12.78 -5.15 -5.67
N SER A 135 13.06 -4.79 -4.44
CA SER A 135 13.04 -3.40 -3.99
C SER A 135 14.41 -2.74 -3.94
N GLY A 136 15.50 -3.46 -4.24
CA GLY A 136 16.87 -2.98 -3.98
C GLY A 136 17.09 -2.64 -2.50
N GLN A 137 16.27 -3.23 -1.63
CA GLN A 137 16.18 -2.92 -0.22
C GLN A 137 17.14 -3.80 0.58
N SER A 138 17.54 -3.30 1.73
CA SER A 138 18.35 -4.06 2.67
C SER A 138 17.58 -5.25 3.25
N SER A 139 18.32 -6.12 3.92
CA SER A 139 17.85 -7.37 4.53
C SER A 139 16.73 -7.24 5.58
N ASP A 140 16.42 -6.03 6.03
CA ASP A 140 15.49 -5.79 7.14
C ASP A 140 14.06 -5.59 6.63
N CYS A 141 13.40 -6.68 6.28
CA CYS A 141 12.00 -6.70 5.92
C CYS A 141 11.27 -7.76 6.73
N PHE A 142 10.17 -7.37 7.36
CA PHE A 142 9.31 -8.28 8.11
C PHE A 142 7.84 -7.96 7.93
N TYR A 143 7.00 -8.92 8.27
CA TYR A 143 5.56 -8.75 8.33
C TYR A 143 4.94 -9.57 9.47
N THR A 144 3.76 -9.15 9.89
CA THR A 144 2.94 -9.85 10.88
C THR A 144 1.53 -10.05 10.37
N TYR A 145 0.91 -11.18 10.73
CA TYR A 145 -0.50 -11.41 10.52
C TYR A 145 -1.27 -11.09 11.77
N ILE A 146 -2.27 -10.21 11.67
CA ILE A 146 -3.06 -9.75 12.80
C ILE A 146 -4.54 -9.70 12.46
N SER A 147 -5.37 -9.43 13.46
CA SER A 147 -6.79 -9.17 13.29
C SER A 147 -7.19 -7.98 14.15
N TYR A 148 -7.04 -6.77 13.61
CA TYR A 148 -7.33 -5.53 14.33
C TYR A 148 -8.40 -4.73 13.60
N LYS A 149 -9.49 -4.38 14.32
CA LYS A 149 -10.62 -3.62 13.75
C LYS A 149 -10.27 -2.14 13.67
N VAL A 150 -10.52 -1.55 12.50
CA VAL A 150 -10.28 -0.14 12.21
C VAL A 150 -11.60 0.48 11.76
N LYS A 151 -11.99 1.58 12.37
CA LYS A 151 -13.22 2.29 12.02
C LYS A 151 -13.03 3.18 10.80
N ALA A 152 -14.09 3.35 10.01
CA ALA A 152 -14.13 4.31 8.91
C ALA A 152 -13.66 5.69 9.40
N GLY A 153 -12.86 6.39 8.57
CA GLY A 153 -12.28 7.69 8.87
C GLY A 153 -11.06 7.66 9.81
N THR A 154 -10.68 6.50 10.38
CA THR A 154 -9.47 6.40 11.18
C THR A 154 -8.23 6.72 10.33
N PHE A 155 -7.34 7.56 10.83
CA PHE A 155 -6.04 7.81 10.23
C PHE A 155 -5.25 6.48 10.14
N LEU A 156 -4.72 6.15 8.95
CA LEU A 156 -3.93 4.94 8.73
C LEU A 156 -2.43 5.21 8.75
N GLY A 157 -2.03 6.36 8.22
CA GLY A 157 -0.66 6.79 8.02
C GLY A 157 -0.57 7.83 6.91
N ASN A 158 0.64 8.17 6.51
CA ASN A 158 0.90 9.00 5.34
C ASN A 158 1.57 8.18 4.24
N SER A 159 1.52 8.65 3.00
CA SER A 159 2.45 8.15 1.98
C SER A 159 3.88 8.52 2.36
N SER A 160 4.86 7.72 1.94
CA SER A 160 6.25 7.88 2.37
C SER A 160 6.92 9.19 1.89
N GLY A 161 6.37 9.81 0.85
CA GLY A 161 7.01 10.95 0.19
C GLY A 161 8.30 10.58 -0.58
N ARG A 162 8.67 9.30 -0.60
CA ARG A 162 9.89 8.79 -1.25
C ARG A 162 9.63 8.17 -2.62
N ALA A 163 8.38 7.77 -2.85
CA ALA A 163 7.88 7.21 -4.11
C ALA A 163 6.96 8.22 -4.82
N HIS A 164 6.17 7.73 -5.77
CA HIS A 164 5.19 8.51 -6.52
C HIS A 164 3.99 9.00 -5.68
N GLY A 165 3.78 8.43 -4.53
CA GLY A 165 2.66 8.62 -3.61
C GLY A 165 2.46 7.33 -2.83
N PHE A 166 1.40 6.59 -3.13
CA PHE A 166 1.18 5.25 -2.57
C PHE A 166 0.50 4.31 -3.57
N ASP A 167 0.72 3.02 -3.37
CA ASP A 167 0.03 1.97 -4.11
C ASP A 167 -1.28 1.63 -3.42
N PHE A 168 -2.31 1.40 -4.22
CA PHE A 168 -3.62 0.97 -3.76
C PHE A 168 -4.10 -0.23 -4.57
N ALA A 169 -4.22 -1.39 -3.94
CA ALA A 169 -4.87 -2.55 -4.52
C ALA A 169 -6.25 -2.76 -3.89
N PHE A 170 -7.24 -3.06 -4.72
CA PHE A 170 -8.57 -3.47 -4.28
C PHE A 170 -8.97 -4.74 -5.03
N MET A 171 -9.22 -5.81 -4.29
CA MET A 171 -9.48 -7.13 -4.85
C MET A 171 -10.73 -7.74 -4.24
N ASP A 172 -11.59 -8.36 -5.07
CA ASP A 172 -12.64 -9.27 -4.63
C ASP A 172 -12.04 -10.67 -4.48
N THR A 173 -11.97 -11.17 -3.26
CA THR A 173 -11.38 -12.50 -2.99
C THR A 173 -12.21 -13.67 -3.54
N GLY A 174 -13.47 -13.41 -3.93
CA GLY A 174 -14.39 -14.42 -4.47
C GLY A 174 -14.49 -14.43 -5.99
N LYS A 175 -13.78 -13.50 -6.68
CA LYS A 175 -13.85 -13.41 -8.15
C LYS A 175 -12.44 -13.35 -8.76
N PRO A 176 -12.19 -14.04 -9.87
CA PRO A 176 -11.02 -13.79 -10.68
C PRO A 176 -11.07 -12.33 -11.17
N ASN A 177 -9.91 -11.74 -11.40
CA ASN A 177 -9.83 -10.39 -11.97
C ASN A 177 -10.28 -10.43 -13.43
N GLU A 178 -11.55 -10.13 -13.69
CA GLU A 178 -12.16 -10.15 -15.02
C GLU A 178 -11.56 -9.09 -15.97
N ASN A 179 -10.81 -8.14 -15.43
CA ASN A 179 -10.10 -7.10 -16.21
C ASN A 179 -8.70 -7.55 -16.68
N ILE A 180 -8.21 -8.69 -16.26
CA ILE A 180 -7.05 -9.30 -16.90
C ILE A 180 -7.56 -9.90 -18.21
N LEU A 181 -7.18 -9.25 -19.30
CA LEU A 181 -7.34 -9.75 -20.67
C LEU A 181 -7.11 -11.26 -20.68
N ASP A 182 -8.12 -11.98 -21.10
CA ASP A 182 -8.21 -13.42 -21.29
C ASP A 182 -6.97 -14.21 -20.80
N PRO A 183 -7.04 -14.87 -19.63
CA PRO A 183 -5.91 -15.66 -19.12
C PRO A 183 -5.52 -16.82 -20.06
N ILE A 184 -6.38 -17.15 -21.04
CA ILE A 184 -6.11 -18.14 -22.08
C ILE A 184 -5.12 -17.59 -23.12
N ALA A 185 -5.12 -16.28 -23.40
CA ALA A 185 -4.18 -15.66 -24.34
C ALA A 185 -2.71 -15.73 -23.84
N PHE A 186 -2.49 -15.88 -22.52
CA PHE A 186 -1.15 -16.05 -21.94
C PHE A 186 -0.71 -17.50 -21.77
N LYS A 187 -1.59 -18.49 -21.94
CA LYS A 187 -1.25 -19.92 -21.81
C LYS A 187 -0.64 -20.54 -23.06
N GLY A 188 -0.49 -19.80 -24.14
CA GLY A 188 -0.10 -20.33 -25.46
C GLY A 188 1.18 -19.74 -26.06
N LYS A 189 2.05 -19.08 -25.28
CA LYS A 189 3.34 -18.60 -25.83
C LYS A 189 4.48 -18.89 -24.86
#